data_515d82a1d7b66eeda7a6c00347aeffae
#
_entry.id   515d82a1d7b66eeda7a6c00347aeffae
#
_cell.length_a   1.000
_cell.length_b   1.000
_cell.length_c   1.000
_cell.angle_alpha   90.00
_cell.angle_beta   90.00
_cell.angle_gamma   90.00
#
_symmetry.space_group_name_H-M   'P 1'
#
loop_
_entity.id
_entity.type
_entity.pdbx_description
1 polymer ?
#
loop_
_entity_poly.entity_id
_entity_poly.type
_entity_poly.pdbx_seq_one_letter_code
_entity_poly.pdbx_strand_id
1 'polypeptide(L)'
;MCIRDRVKTIEDVEEALNNNVDIIMLDNMDINIMKQAIKKINGKAKIEISGGVTYERLGEISKIGADFISIGALTHSAAAIDISMNITQK
;
A
#
# COMPACT_ATOMS: atom_id res chain seq x y z
N MET A 1 19.68 -2.55 1.50
CA MET A 1 18.85 -2.08 0.38
C MET A 1 17.43 -2.65 0.50
N CYS A 2 16.41 -1.80 0.35
CA CYS A 2 15.02 -2.26 0.41
C CYS A 2 14.61 -2.90 -0.92
N ILE A 3 13.98 -4.06 -0.83
CA ILE A 3 13.40 -4.72 -1.98
C ILE A 3 11.91 -4.40 -1.99
N ARG A 4 11.47 -3.75 -3.06
CA ARG A 4 10.08 -3.36 -3.23
C ARG A 4 9.49 -4.13 -4.40
N ASP A 5 8.33 -4.72 -4.19
CA ASP A 5 7.65 -5.48 -5.23
C ASP A 5 6.25 -4.91 -5.45
N ARG A 6 5.87 -4.74 -6.70
CA ARG A 6 4.55 -4.26 -7.08
C ARG A 6 3.66 -5.45 -7.37
N VAL A 7 2.52 -5.51 -6.72
CA VAL A 7 1.58 -6.62 -6.88
C VAL A 7 0.21 -6.10 -7.29
N LYS A 8 -0.50 -6.86 -8.07
CA LYS A 8 -1.83 -6.51 -8.55
C LYS A 8 -2.89 -7.51 -8.12
N THR A 9 -2.48 -8.70 -7.71
CA THR A 9 -3.39 -9.76 -7.29
C THR A 9 -2.93 -10.37 -5.98
N ILE A 10 -3.81 -11.15 -5.36
CA ILE A 10 -3.46 -11.85 -4.13
C ILE A 10 -2.38 -12.90 -4.38
N GLU A 11 -2.41 -13.53 -5.55
CA GLU A 11 -1.36 -14.49 -5.90
C GLU A 11 0.01 -13.83 -5.98
N ASP A 12 0.06 -12.61 -6.52
CA ASP A 12 1.29 -11.82 -6.54
C ASP A 12 1.78 -11.52 -5.13
N VAL A 13 0.86 -11.28 -4.19
CA VAL A 13 1.22 -11.05 -2.79
C VAL A 13 1.92 -12.27 -2.21
N GLU A 14 1.38 -13.46 -2.47
CA GLU A 14 1.99 -14.69 -1.98
C GLU A 14 3.39 -14.87 -2.54
N GLU A 15 3.56 -14.62 -3.82
CA GLU A 15 4.85 -14.73 -4.47
C GLU A 15 5.85 -13.74 -3.87
N ALA A 16 5.42 -12.51 -3.65
CA ALA A 16 6.28 -11.50 -3.03
C ALA A 16 6.71 -11.92 -1.63
N LEU A 17 5.80 -12.48 -0.85
CA LEU A 17 6.13 -12.96 0.49
C LEU A 17 7.15 -14.08 0.44
N ASN A 18 7.03 -14.98 -0.55
CA ASN A 18 7.98 -16.06 -0.71
C ASN A 18 9.38 -15.56 -1.10
N ASN A 19 9.45 -14.39 -1.70
CA ASN A 19 10.72 -13.78 -2.11
C ASN A 19 11.33 -12.87 -1.03
N ASN A 20 10.71 -12.81 0.14
CA ASN A 20 11.21 -12.02 1.28
C ASN A 20 11.43 -10.55 0.94
N VAL A 21 10.50 -9.93 0.24
CA VAL A 21 10.60 -8.51 -0.08
C VAL A 21 10.37 -7.67 1.16
N ASP A 22 10.92 -6.47 1.19
CA ASP A 22 10.79 -5.55 2.32
C ASP A 22 9.50 -4.74 2.25
N ILE A 23 9.11 -4.36 1.05
CA ILE A 23 7.92 -3.55 0.83
C ILE A 23 7.08 -4.17 -0.29
N ILE A 24 5.80 -4.34 -0.02
CA ILE A 24 4.85 -4.80 -1.03
C ILE A 24 3.97 -3.63 -1.43
N MET A 25 4.00 -3.27 -2.70
CA MET A 25 3.18 -2.20 -3.23
C MET A 25 1.92 -2.78 -3.84
N LEU A 26 0.77 -2.45 -3.25
CA LEU A 26 -0.52 -2.86 -3.78
C LEU A 26 -0.95 -1.85 -4.83
N ASP A 27 -0.96 -2.28 -6.08
CA ASP A 27 -1.17 -1.40 -7.21
C ASP A 27 -2.58 -1.51 -7.76
N ASN A 28 -3.33 -0.43 -7.66
CA ASN A 28 -4.67 -0.30 -8.24
C ASN A 28 -5.62 -1.43 -7.84
N MET A 29 -5.63 -1.75 -6.57
CA MET A 29 -6.52 -2.77 -6.02
C MET A 29 -7.78 -2.16 -5.44
N ASP A 30 -8.87 -2.92 -5.48
CA ASP A 30 -10.08 -2.59 -4.76
C ASP A 30 -9.83 -2.68 -3.26
N ILE A 31 -10.61 -1.92 -2.47
CA ILE A 31 -10.41 -1.87 -1.03
C ILE A 31 -10.57 -3.25 -0.37
N ASN A 32 -11.49 -4.06 -0.85
CA ASN A 32 -11.69 -5.40 -0.31
C ASN A 32 -10.50 -6.30 -0.58
N ILE A 33 -9.91 -6.17 -1.76
CA ILE A 33 -8.70 -6.93 -2.11
C ILE A 33 -7.52 -6.44 -1.30
N MET A 34 -7.42 -5.14 -1.08
CA MET A 34 -6.38 -4.57 -0.23
C MET A 34 -6.44 -5.16 1.18
N LYS A 35 -7.63 -5.25 1.74
CA LYS A 35 -7.81 -5.82 3.08
C LYS A 35 -7.35 -7.27 3.15
N GLN A 36 -7.67 -8.04 2.14
CA GLN A 36 -7.24 -9.43 2.06
C GLN A 36 -5.71 -9.52 1.94
N ALA A 37 -5.14 -8.67 1.10
CA ALA A 37 -3.70 -8.65 0.91
C ALA A 37 -2.97 -8.31 2.20
N ILE A 38 -3.44 -7.28 2.90
CA ILE A 38 -2.82 -6.84 4.15
C ILE A 38 -2.90 -7.94 5.22
N LYS A 39 -4.03 -8.60 5.30
CA LYS A 39 -4.21 -9.70 6.23
C LYS A 39 -3.25 -10.86 5.91
N LYS A 40 -3.04 -11.12 4.63
CA LYS A 40 -2.15 -12.17 4.20
C LYS A 40 -0.69 -11.83 4.49
N ILE A 41 -0.32 -10.56 4.30
CA ILE A 41 1.04 -10.09 4.58
C ILE A 41 1.35 -10.19 6.07
N ASN A 42 0.39 -9.86 6.92
CA ASN A 42 0.46 -10.07 8.36
C ASN A 42 1.77 -9.56 8.99
N GLY A 43 2.19 -8.36 8.64
CA GLY A 43 3.37 -7.75 9.21
C GLY A 43 4.71 -8.23 8.68
N LYS A 44 4.70 -9.14 7.71
CA LYS A 44 5.95 -9.68 7.17
C LYS A 44 6.68 -8.72 6.24
N ALA A 45 5.98 -7.72 5.75
CA ALA A 45 6.55 -6.68 4.90
C ALA A 45 5.79 -5.39 5.14
N LYS A 46 6.39 -4.27 4.76
CA LYS A 46 5.70 -3.01 4.79
C LYS A 46 4.79 -2.91 3.58
N ILE A 47 3.72 -2.15 3.72
CA ILE A 47 2.68 -2.09 2.71
C ILE A 47 2.57 -0.68 2.16
N GLU A 48 2.69 -0.56 0.86
CA GLU A 48 2.49 0.71 0.16
C GLU A 48 1.28 0.54 -0.77
N ILE A 49 0.39 1.52 -0.78
CA ILE A 49 -0.78 1.49 -1.65
C ILE A 49 -0.59 2.52 -2.75
N SER A 50 -0.80 2.11 -3.98
CA SER A 50 -0.58 2.93 -5.16
C SER A 50 -1.71 2.75 -6.16
N GLY A 51 -1.85 3.74 -7.03
CA GLY A 51 -2.84 3.68 -8.11
C GLY A 51 -4.26 3.96 -7.65
N GLY A 52 -4.91 4.94 -8.25
CA GLY A 52 -6.30 5.23 -7.97
C GLY A 52 -6.60 5.78 -6.58
N VAL A 53 -5.60 6.24 -5.87
CA VAL A 53 -5.81 6.80 -4.53
C VAL A 53 -6.27 8.24 -4.67
N THR A 54 -7.39 8.56 -4.05
CA THR A 54 -7.93 9.92 -3.99
C THR A 54 -8.08 10.33 -2.55
N TYR A 55 -8.29 11.62 -2.31
CA TYR A 55 -8.54 12.10 -0.96
C TYR A 55 -9.76 11.45 -0.32
N GLU A 56 -10.76 11.14 -1.14
CA GLU A 56 -11.98 10.51 -0.61
C GLU A 56 -11.70 9.11 -0.08
N ARG A 57 -10.80 8.38 -0.71
CA ARG A 57 -10.46 7.03 -0.28
C ARG A 57 -9.38 7.00 0.78
N LEU A 58 -8.68 8.10 0.96
CA LEU A 58 -7.54 8.15 1.88
C LEU A 58 -7.93 7.74 3.30
N GLY A 59 -9.08 8.20 3.77
CA GLY A 59 -9.56 7.86 5.10
C GLY A 59 -9.79 6.37 5.28
N GLU A 60 -10.38 5.72 4.28
CA GLU A 60 -10.62 4.28 4.34
C GLU A 60 -9.30 3.51 4.26
N ILE A 61 -8.43 3.91 3.34
CA ILE A 61 -7.16 3.24 3.12
C ILE A 61 -6.28 3.33 4.36
N SER A 62 -6.29 4.48 5.04
CA SER A 62 -5.48 4.64 6.24
C SER A 62 -5.90 3.72 7.38
N LYS A 63 -7.13 3.26 7.37
CA LYS A 63 -7.64 2.39 8.44
C LYS A 63 -7.34 0.92 8.24
N ILE A 64 -6.90 0.53 7.05
CA ILE A 64 -6.71 -0.89 6.75
C ILE A 64 -5.32 -1.41 7.07
N GLY A 65 -4.41 -0.55 7.52
CA GLY A 65 -3.11 -0.99 8.01
C GLY A 65 -1.95 -0.83 7.05
N ALA A 66 -2.11 -0.01 6.02
CA ALA A 66 -1.01 0.29 5.12
C ALA A 66 0.01 1.21 5.81
N ASP A 67 1.27 1.09 5.44
CA ASP A 67 2.33 1.92 5.99
C ASP A 67 2.54 3.20 5.17
N PHE A 68 2.35 3.12 3.86
CA PHE A 68 2.53 4.25 2.95
C PHE A 68 1.42 4.30 1.92
N ILE A 69 1.13 5.50 1.45
CA ILE A 69 0.19 5.70 0.35
C ILE A 69 0.84 6.61 -0.67
N SER A 70 0.84 6.18 -1.93
CA SER A 70 1.33 7.00 -3.03
C SER A 70 0.18 7.75 -3.65
N ILE A 71 0.21 9.07 -3.54
CA ILE A 71 -0.84 9.92 -4.09
C ILE A 71 -0.31 10.62 -5.33
N GLY A 72 -0.67 10.09 -6.49
CA GLY A 72 -0.19 10.62 -7.74
C GLY A 72 -1.07 11.70 -8.33
N ALA A 73 -2.28 11.87 -7.81
CA ALA A 73 -3.24 12.79 -8.39
C ALA A 73 -2.97 14.26 -8.09
N LEU A 74 -2.12 14.55 -7.13
CA LEU A 74 -1.88 15.92 -6.66
C LEU A 74 -0.70 16.61 -7.34
N THR A 75 0.22 15.83 -7.83
CA THR A 75 1.44 16.37 -8.44
C THR A 75 1.76 15.59 -9.70
N HIS A 76 2.74 16.07 -10.44
CA HIS A 76 3.20 15.37 -11.61
C HIS A 76 4.02 14.12 -11.26
N SER A 77 4.45 14.03 -10.03
CA SER A 77 5.16 12.86 -9.56
C SER A 77 4.48 12.32 -8.31
N ALA A 78 4.33 11.00 -8.22
CA ALA A 78 3.76 10.38 -7.04
C ALA A 78 4.74 10.48 -5.88
N ALA A 79 4.20 10.69 -4.70
CA ALA A 79 4.98 10.71 -3.48
C ALA A 79 4.36 9.74 -2.48
N ALA A 80 5.22 8.99 -1.82
CA ALA A 80 4.78 8.09 -0.76
C ALA A 80 4.63 8.89 0.53
N ILE A 81 3.49 8.75 1.18
CA ILE A 81 3.20 9.44 2.42
C ILE A 81 3.17 8.43 3.55
N ASP A 82 3.93 8.71 4.60
CA ASP A 82 3.90 7.88 5.80
C ASP A 82 2.60 8.14 6.55
N ILE A 83 1.73 7.16 6.57
CA ILE A 83 0.41 7.29 7.16
C ILE A 83 0.49 7.57 8.65
N SER A 84 1.43 6.94 9.33
CA SER A 84 1.52 7.10 10.79
C SER A 84 1.89 8.53 11.19
N MET A 85 2.55 9.27 10.32
CA MET A 85 2.88 10.67 10.58
C MET A 85 1.84 11.62 10.07
N ASN A 86 1.24 11.33 8.91
CA ASN A 86 0.42 12.31 8.22
C ASN A 86 -1.04 12.33 8.63
N ILE A 87 -1.54 11.26 9.22
CA ILE A 87 -2.93 11.20 9.66
C ILE A 87 -3.22 12.20 10.77
N THR A 88 -2.25 12.46 11.62
CA THR A 88 -2.44 13.37 12.75
C THR A 88 -2.34 14.83 12.34
N GLN A 89 -1.95 15.10 11.12
CA GLN A 89 -1.85 16.47 10.62
C GLN A 89 -3.06 16.82 9.81
N LYS A 90 -3.73 17.83 10.24
CA LYS A 90 -4.93 18.28 9.56
C LYS A 90 -4.74 19.63 8.95
#